data_44155e754e22b15492da9612721ffb3a
#
_entry.id   44155e754e22b15492da9612721ffb3a
#
_cell.length_a   1.000
_cell.length_b   1.000
_cell.length_c   1.000
_cell.angle_alpha   90.00
_cell.angle_beta   90.00
_cell.angle_gamma   90.00
#
_symmetry.space_group_name_H-M   'P 1'
#
loop_
_entity.id
_entity.type
_entity.pdbx_description
1 polymer ?
#
loop_
_entity_poly.entity_id
_entity_poly.type
_entity_poly.pdbx_seq_one_letter_code
_entity_poly.pdbx_strand_id
1 'polypeptide(L)'
;MPGAASFQVLVPPPPTGGTRARLGRLALPHGVVDTPQFMPVGTNATVKALDPDDLREVGATIILANTYHLSLRPGHDRIAGLGGLHRFM
;
A
#
# COMPACT_ATOMS: atom_id res chain seq x y z
N MET A 1 -0.97 -7.72 19.74
CA MET A 1 -0.50 -6.82 18.68
C MET A 1 -1.66 -6.27 17.90
N PRO A 2 -2.02 -5.04 18.13
CA PRO A 2 -3.08 -4.48 17.34
C PRO A 2 -2.63 -4.40 15.89
N GLY A 3 -3.46 -4.83 14.99
CA GLY A 3 -3.24 -4.61 13.59
C GLY A 3 -2.36 -5.60 12.87
N ALA A 4 -2.32 -6.84 13.29
CA ALA A 4 -1.71 -7.87 12.47
C ALA A 4 -2.38 -7.87 11.09
N ALA A 5 -1.56 -7.89 10.03
CA ALA A 5 -2.07 -7.98 8.67
C ALA A 5 -2.72 -9.34 8.44
N SER A 6 -3.86 -9.36 7.77
CA SER A 6 -4.52 -10.59 7.37
C SER A 6 -4.99 -10.51 5.93
N PHE A 7 -5.05 -11.64 5.25
CA PHE A 7 -5.50 -11.71 3.86
C PHE A 7 -6.57 -12.78 3.72
N GLN A 8 -7.64 -12.44 3.01
CA GLN A 8 -8.76 -13.34 2.76
C GLN A 8 -9.05 -13.39 1.26
N VAL A 9 -9.21 -14.59 0.73
CA VAL A 9 -9.68 -14.75 -0.65
C VAL A 9 -11.20 -14.74 -0.62
N LEU A 10 -11.81 -13.73 -1.21
CA LEU A 10 -13.28 -13.59 -1.25
C LEU A 10 -13.89 -14.38 -2.39
N VAL A 11 -13.26 -14.33 -3.58
CA VAL A 11 -13.68 -15.10 -4.74
C VAL A 11 -12.46 -15.84 -5.27
N PRO A 12 -12.41 -17.19 -5.11
CA PRO A 12 -11.26 -17.95 -5.56
C PRO A 12 -11.26 -18.06 -7.10
N PRO A 13 -10.12 -18.43 -7.70
CA PRO A 13 -10.09 -18.68 -9.14
C PRO A 13 -11.06 -19.80 -9.50
N PRO A 14 -11.72 -19.73 -10.67
CA PRO A 14 -12.58 -20.83 -11.11
C PRO A 14 -11.76 -22.10 -11.32
N PRO A 15 -12.31 -23.28 -11.04
CA PRO A 15 -11.57 -24.55 -11.17
C PRO A 15 -11.24 -24.91 -12.62
N THR A 16 -11.92 -24.30 -13.58
CA THR A 16 -11.71 -24.52 -15.02
C THR A 16 -11.65 -23.19 -15.73
N GLY A 17 -11.16 -23.20 -16.98
CA GLY A 17 -11.13 -22.00 -17.81
C GLY A 17 -9.76 -21.32 -17.92
N GLY A 18 -8.73 -21.82 -17.24
CA GLY A 18 -7.36 -21.37 -17.40
C GLY A 18 -7.02 -20.04 -16.78
N THR A 19 -7.95 -19.34 -16.10
CA THR A 19 -7.66 -18.12 -15.39
C THR A 19 -7.31 -18.40 -13.94
N ARG A 20 -6.41 -17.57 -13.38
CA ARG A 20 -6.08 -17.56 -11.95
C ARG A 20 -6.60 -16.32 -11.25
N ALA A 21 -7.48 -15.57 -11.91
CA ALA A 21 -8.04 -14.35 -11.36
C ALA A 21 -8.82 -14.66 -10.07
N ARG A 22 -8.63 -13.81 -9.07
CA ARG A 22 -9.31 -13.93 -7.78
C ARG A 22 -9.55 -12.57 -7.18
N LEU A 23 -10.55 -12.46 -6.33
CA LEU A 23 -10.80 -11.27 -5.52
C LEU A 23 -10.35 -11.58 -4.10
N GLY A 24 -9.51 -10.71 -3.56
CA GLY A 24 -9.04 -10.85 -2.19
C GLY A 24 -9.19 -9.56 -1.41
N ARG A 25 -8.99 -9.66 -0.11
CA ARG A 25 -9.02 -8.50 0.78
C ARG A 25 -7.87 -8.57 1.77
N LEU A 26 -7.07 -7.52 1.79
CA LEU A 26 -5.96 -7.35 2.71
C LEU A 26 -6.39 -6.39 3.81
N ALA A 27 -6.49 -6.87 5.03
CA ALA A 27 -6.83 -6.06 6.19
C ALA A 27 -5.54 -5.61 6.88
N LEU A 28 -5.38 -4.31 7.02
CA LEU A 28 -4.20 -3.67 7.62
C LEU A 28 -4.63 -2.77 8.76
N PRO A 29 -3.71 -2.37 9.67
CA PRO A 29 -4.06 -1.48 10.78
C PRO A 29 -4.71 -0.16 10.36
N HIS A 30 -4.35 0.36 9.21
CA HIS A 30 -4.81 1.66 8.74
C HIS A 30 -5.90 1.57 7.66
N GLY A 31 -6.34 0.38 7.32
CA GLY A 31 -7.41 0.24 6.35
C GLY A 31 -7.45 -1.12 5.67
N VAL A 32 -8.35 -1.24 4.73
CA VAL A 32 -8.59 -2.46 3.98
C VAL A 32 -8.28 -2.20 2.50
N VAL A 33 -7.57 -3.11 1.87
CA VAL A 33 -7.23 -3.04 0.45
C VAL A 33 -7.84 -4.23 -0.27
N ASP A 34 -8.71 -3.98 -1.23
CA ASP A 34 -9.24 -5.03 -2.09
C ASP A 34 -8.24 -5.32 -3.21
N THR A 35 -8.03 -6.59 -3.50
CA THR A 35 -7.08 -7.02 -4.52
C THR A 35 -7.79 -7.76 -5.66
N PRO A 36 -7.29 -7.69 -6.88
CA PRO A 36 -6.05 -7.04 -7.29
C PRO A 36 -6.12 -5.51 -7.20
N GLN A 37 -4.97 -4.88 -6.90
CA GLN A 37 -4.86 -3.44 -6.76
C GLN A 37 -3.53 -2.97 -7.34
N PHE A 38 -3.57 -1.94 -8.17
CA PHE A 38 -2.35 -1.29 -8.63
C PHE A 38 -1.72 -0.49 -7.49
N MET A 39 -0.40 -0.64 -7.31
CA MET A 39 0.34 0.12 -6.29
C MET A 39 1.14 1.22 -6.96
N PRO A 40 0.70 2.49 -6.90
CA PRO A 40 1.53 3.59 -7.39
C PRO A 40 2.85 3.67 -6.62
N VAL A 41 3.93 4.02 -7.30
CA VAL A 41 5.25 4.13 -6.69
C VAL A 41 5.40 5.48 -6.02
N GLY A 42 5.61 5.46 -4.70
CA GLY A 42 5.83 6.65 -3.88
C GLY A 42 7.27 6.76 -3.43
N THR A 43 8.19 7.08 -4.33
CA THR A 43 9.58 7.36 -3.97
C THR A 43 9.61 8.54 -3.01
N ASN A 44 10.40 8.45 -1.94
CA ASN A 44 10.43 9.46 -0.88
C ASN A 44 9.07 9.67 -0.19
N ALA A 45 8.23 8.63 -0.17
CA ALA A 45 6.89 8.63 0.43
C ALA A 45 5.90 9.56 -0.29
N THR A 46 6.19 9.95 -1.52
CA THR A 46 5.28 10.72 -2.36
C THR A 46 5.24 10.13 -3.75
N VAL A 47 4.06 10.14 -4.38
CA VAL A 47 3.93 9.81 -5.79
C VAL A 47 4.20 11.08 -6.58
N LYS A 48 5.18 11.03 -7.48
CA LYS A 48 5.64 12.20 -8.21
C LYS A 48 4.49 12.86 -8.96
N ALA A 49 4.36 14.18 -8.78
CA ALA A 49 3.35 15.04 -9.42
C ALA A 49 1.90 14.79 -8.97
N LEU A 50 1.67 13.95 -7.95
CA LEU A 50 0.33 13.69 -7.41
C LEU A 50 0.36 13.90 -5.90
N ASP A 51 -0.68 14.55 -5.36
CA ASP A 51 -0.85 14.66 -3.92
C ASP A 51 -1.74 13.52 -3.39
N PRO A 52 -1.87 13.35 -2.05
CA PRO A 52 -2.72 12.29 -1.49
C PRO A 52 -4.18 12.34 -1.95
N ASP A 53 -4.73 13.53 -2.16
CA ASP A 53 -6.11 13.66 -2.62
C ASP A 53 -6.26 13.18 -4.07
N ASP A 54 -5.29 13.47 -4.93
CA ASP A 54 -5.26 12.94 -6.30
C ASP A 54 -5.26 11.41 -6.30
N LEU A 55 -4.46 10.80 -5.40
CA LEU A 55 -4.39 9.35 -5.29
C LEU A 55 -5.71 8.74 -4.83
N ARG A 56 -6.39 9.36 -3.89
CA ARG A 56 -7.72 8.92 -3.44
C ARG A 56 -8.75 9.04 -4.54
N GLU A 57 -8.69 10.11 -5.31
CA GLU A 57 -9.62 10.37 -6.40
C GLU A 57 -9.53 9.29 -7.49
N VAL A 58 -8.33 8.81 -7.81
CA VAL A 58 -8.16 7.72 -8.77
C VAL A 58 -8.34 6.33 -8.15
N GLY A 59 -8.68 6.26 -6.87
CA GLY A 59 -8.99 5.00 -6.21
C GLY A 59 -7.79 4.23 -5.68
N ALA A 60 -6.63 4.86 -5.55
CA ALA A 60 -5.45 4.21 -4.98
C ALA A 60 -5.62 4.04 -3.48
N THR A 61 -5.56 2.80 -3.01
CA THR A 61 -5.72 2.45 -1.60
C THR A 61 -4.43 1.99 -0.95
N ILE A 62 -3.39 1.80 -1.75
CA ILE A 62 -2.07 1.38 -1.29
C ILE A 62 -1.01 1.97 -2.23
N ILE A 63 0.11 2.38 -1.68
CA ILE A 63 1.25 2.86 -2.47
C ILE A 63 2.49 2.11 -2.07
N LEU A 64 3.47 2.07 -2.98
CA LEU A 64 4.74 1.42 -2.77
C LEU A 64 5.80 2.47 -2.45
N ALA A 65 6.49 2.34 -1.32
CA ALA A 65 7.63 3.17 -0.97
C ALA A 65 8.92 2.36 -1.05
N ASN A 66 10.05 3.03 -1.12
CA ASN A 66 11.35 2.37 -1.24
C ASN A 66 12.24 2.74 -0.06
N THR A 67 12.63 1.76 0.73
CA THR A 67 13.48 1.95 1.90
C THR A 67 14.82 2.58 1.56
N TYR A 68 15.42 2.20 0.45
CA TYR A 68 16.71 2.75 0.02
C TYR A 68 16.61 4.27 -0.18
N HIS A 69 15.60 4.73 -0.92
CA HIS A 69 15.41 6.16 -1.15
C HIS A 69 15.06 6.92 0.13
N LEU A 70 14.23 6.34 0.98
CA LEU A 70 13.84 6.96 2.24
C LEU A 70 15.00 7.03 3.24
N SER A 71 15.93 6.06 3.23
CA SER A 71 17.11 6.08 4.07
C SER A 71 18.11 7.17 3.65
N LEU A 72 18.14 7.51 2.36
CA LEU A 72 18.96 8.60 1.86
C LEU A 72 18.33 9.96 2.14
N ARG A 73 17.02 10.06 1.97
CA ARG A 73 16.31 11.32 2.09
C ARG A 73 14.84 11.07 2.45
N PRO A 74 14.33 11.48 3.60
CA PRO A 74 14.99 12.31 4.64
C PRO A 74 15.88 11.56 5.62
N GLY A 75 15.96 10.21 5.54
CA GLY A 75 16.68 9.36 6.46
C GLY A 75 15.75 8.59 7.39
N HIS A 76 16.09 7.33 7.65
CA HIS A 76 15.23 6.45 8.45
C HIS A 76 15.07 6.92 9.89
N ASP A 77 16.09 7.54 10.47
CA ASP A 77 16.01 8.09 11.83
C ASP A 77 15.01 9.24 11.92
N ARG A 78 14.99 10.10 10.91
CA ARG A 78 14.04 11.20 10.86
C ARG A 78 12.61 10.70 10.72
N ILE A 79 12.39 9.70 9.88
CA ILE A 79 11.07 9.09 9.70
C ILE A 79 10.60 8.45 11.01
N ALA A 80 11.48 7.75 11.71
CA ALA A 80 11.16 7.16 13.02
C ALA A 80 10.81 8.25 14.03
N GLY A 81 11.56 9.35 14.04
CA GLY A 81 11.31 10.49 14.94
C GLY A 81 9.98 11.20 14.64
N LEU A 82 9.47 11.09 13.42
CA LEU A 82 8.18 11.65 13.02
C LEU A 82 7.01 10.69 13.24
N GLY A 83 7.25 9.53 13.85
CA GLY A 83 6.21 8.56 14.16
C GLY A 83 6.07 7.42 13.18
N GLY A 84 7.06 7.23 12.32
CA GLY A 84 7.09 6.16 11.33
C GLY A 84 6.60 6.61 9.96
N LEU A 85 6.67 5.70 9.00
CA LEU A 85 6.39 6.02 7.60
C LEU A 85 4.94 6.47 7.39
N HIS A 86 3.98 5.81 8.02
CA HIS A 86 2.57 6.13 7.82
C HIS A 86 2.23 7.56 8.26
N ARG A 87 2.84 8.03 9.33
CA ARG A 87 2.63 9.39 9.81
C ARG A 87 3.42 10.42 9.00
N PHE A 88 4.54 10.00 8.41
CA PHE A 88 5.36 10.88 7.58
C PHE A 88 4.67 11.20 6.24
N MET A 89 3.93 10.24 5.68
CA MET A 89 3.27 10.38 4.39
C MET A 89 2.03 11.25 4.44
#